data_71fee3fde78d4c0074f203d326b57e4e
#
_entry.id   71fee3fde78d4c0074f203d326b57e4e
#
_cell.length_a   1.000
_cell.length_b   1.000
_cell.length_c   1.000
_cell.angle_alpha   90.00
_cell.angle_beta   90.00
_cell.angle_gamma   90.00
#
_symmetry.space_group_name_H-M   'P 1'
#
loop_
_entity.id
_entity.type
_entity.pdbx_description
1 polymer ?
#
loop_
_entity_poly.entity_id
_entity_poly.type
_entity_poly.pdbx_seq_one_letter_code
_entity_poly.pdbx_strand_id
1 'polypeptide(L)'
;MTDPVDFSASQQAADEAVQIWTDGGCKPNPGPGGWGAVLLFRGTEREMSGAEKATTNNRMELTAAAAALEALKRPCRVVLRTDSEYVRNGITRWHTGWVRRNWRNAAGDPVANMDLWRRLLEAAKPHQVEWLWVRGHSGDLMNDRVDALATLARRQME
;
A
#
# COMPACT_ATOMS: atom_id res chain seq x y z
N MET A 1 28.77 -5.11 0.72
CA MET A 1 27.68 -4.13 0.82
C MET A 1 26.59 -4.65 1.74
N THR A 2 26.13 -3.81 2.59
CA THR A 2 25.07 -4.17 3.51
C THR A 2 23.73 -4.31 2.77
N ASP A 3 22.99 -5.35 3.08
CA ASP A 3 21.62 -5.50 2.58
C ASP A 3 20.79 -4.32 3.08
N PRO A 4 20.04 -3.61 2.21
CA PRO A 4 19.30 -2.42 2.60
C PRO A 4 18.33 -2.62 3.75
N VAL A 5 17.88 -3.87 3.96
CA VAL A 5 16.89 -4.15 5.01
C VAL A 5 17.48 -5.00 6.14
N ASP A 6 18.78 -5.06 6.24
CA ASP A 6 19.45 -5.81 7.30
C ASP A 6 19.68 -4.93 8.52
N PHE A 7 18.78 -5.03 9.48
CA PHE A 7 18.87 -4.25 10.72
C PHE A 7 19.98 -4.69 11.64
N SER A 8 20.52 -5.90 11.44
CA SER A 8 21.58 -6.40 12.30
C SER A 8 22.94 -5.78 11.99
N ALA A 9 23.04 -5.10 10.85
CA ALA A 9 24.31 -4.58 10.37
C ALA A 9 24.83 -3.40 11.21
N SER A 10 23.91 -2.55 11.72
CA SER A 10 24.31 -1.40 12.53
C SER A 10 23.08 -0.75 13.16
N GLN A 11 23.32 0.03 14.20
CA GLN A 11 22.27 0.80 14.83
C GLN A 11 21.67 1.81 13.85
N GLN A 12 22.52 2.40 13.02
CA GLN A 12 22.05 3.37 12.03
C GLN A 12 21.12 2.71 11.03
N ALA A 13 21.44 1.51 10.58
CA ALA A 13 20.56 0.77 9.66
C ALA A 13 19.23 0.46 10.33
N ALA A 14 19.22 0.15 11.62
CA ALA A 14 17.99 -0.16 12.34
C ALA A 14 17.08 1.06 12.47
N ASP A 15 17.65 2.27 12.47
CA ASP A 15 16.89 3.51 12.59
C ASP A 15 16.34 3.99 11.26
N GLU A 16 16.84 3.48 10.14
CA GLU A 16 16.37 3.87 8.82
C GLU A 16 15.16 3.04 8.43
N ALA A 17 14.16 3.71 7.87
CA ALA A 17 12.96 3.04 7.40
C ALA A 17 12.96 2.98 5.88
N VAL A 18 12.34 1.94 5.35
CA VAL A 18 12.01 1.89 3.93
C VAL A 18 10.89 2.89 3.70
N GLN A 19 11.09 3.79 2.76
CA GLN A 19 10.09 4.80 2.42
C GLN A 19 9.26 4.28 1.26
N ILE A 20 7.94 4.26 1.43
CA ILE A 20 7.02 3.74 0.42
C ILE A 20 5.96 4.78 0.11
N TRP A 21 5.68 4.96 -1.17
CA TRP A 21 4.57 5.76 -1.69
C TRP A 21 3.72 4.84 -2.53
N THR A 22 2.40 4.94 -2.38
CA THR A 22 1.46 4.10 -3.12
C THR A 22 0.31 4.94 -3.66
N ASP A 23 -0.27 4.49 -4.77
CA ASP A 23 -1.48 5.07 -5.32
C ASP A 23 -2.22 4.01 -6.13
N GLY A 24 -3.53 4.19 -6.27
CA GLY A 24 -4.36 3.30 -7.06
C GLY A 24 -5.67 3.95 -7.42
N GLY A 25 -6.26 3.50 -8.50
CA GLY A 25 -7.53 4.01 -8.91
C GLY A 25 -8.07 3.31 -10.15
N CYS A 26 -9.30 3.60 -10.49
CA CYS A 26 -9.90 3.11 -11.72
C CYS A 26 -10.76 4.17 -12.34
N LYS A 27 -11.04 4.01 -13.63
CA LYS A 27 -11.85 4.98 -14.37
C LYS A 27 -12.53 4.27 -15.52
N PRO A 28 -13.89 4.21 -15.54
CA PRO A 28 -14.77 4.65 -14.46
C PRO A 28 -14.61 3.77 -13.20
N ASN A 29 -15.26 4.15 -12.12
CA ASN A 29 -15.22 3.39 -10.87
C ASN A 29 -16.61 2.80 -10.60
N PRO A 30 -16.85 1.47 -10.75
CA PRO A 30 -15.88 0.42 -11.10
C PRO A 30 -15.53 0.41 -12.58
N GLY A 31 -14.38 -0.21 -12.89
CA GLY A 31 -13.91 -0.33 -14.26
C GLY A 31 -12.45 -0.70 -14.32
N PRO A 32 -11.77 -0.38 -15.43
CA PRO A 32 -10.33 -0.64 -15.53
C PRO A 32 -9.57 0.16 -14.49
N GLY A 33 -8.64 -0.48 -13.81
CA GLY A 33 -7.88 0.16 -12.76
C GLY A 33 -6.40 -0.15 -12.82
N GLY A 34 -5.62 0.66 -12.11
CA GLY A 34 -4.19 0.48 -12.00
C GLY A 34 -3.69 0.94 -10.65
N TRP A 35 -2.51 0.49 -10.30
CA TRP A 35 -1.86 0.87 -9.06
C TRP A 35 -0.37 1.06 -9.30
N GLY A 36 0.25 1.85 -8.43
CA GLY A 36 1.68 2.09 -8.48
C GLY A 36 2.26 2.19 -7.08
N ALA A 37 3.54 1.88 -6.96
CA ALA A 37 4.28 2.00 -5.72
C ALA A 37 5.73 2.34 -6.03
N VAL A 38 6.33 3.15 -5.16
CA VAL A 38 7.77 3.41 -5.19
C VAL A 38 8.32 3.11 -3.81
N LEU A 39 9.37 2.32 -3.77
CA LEU A 39 10.08 1.97 -2.55
C LEU A 39 11.46 2.61 -2.59
N LEU A 40 11.85 3.26 -1.51
CA LEU A 40 13.15 3.94 -1.43
C LEU A 40 13.84 3.56 -0.13
N PHE A 41 15.08 3.10 -0.23
CA PHE A 41 15.91 2.82 0.93
C PHE A 41 17.37 3.16 0.61
N ARG A 42 17.94 4.07 1.37
CA ARG A 42 19.36 4.48 1.21
C ARG A 42 19.71 4.86 -0.22
N GLY A 43 18.82 5.60 -0.87
CA GLY A 43 19.05 6.08 -2.22
C GLY A 43 18.75 5.08 -3.32
N THR A 44 18.42 3.83 -2.99
CA THR A 44 18.02 2.82 -3.98
C THR A 44 16.51 2.83 -4.10
N GLU A 45 16.03 2.99 -5.33
CA GLU A 45 14.61 3.06 -5.62
C GLU A 45 14.14 1.84 -6.41
N ARG A 46 12.89 1.44 -6.15
CA ARG A 46 12.22 0.41 -6.91
C ARG A 46 10.81 0.87 -7.23
N GLU A 47 10.43 0.78 -8.51
CA GLU A 47 9.06 1.05 -8.94
C GLU A 47 8.32 -0.24 -9.16
N MET A 48 7.03 -0.23 -8.82
CA MET A 48 6.12 -1.34 -9.07
C MET A 48 4.81 -0.79 -9.60
N SER A 49 4.15 -1.57 -10.43
CA SER A 49 2.82 -1.20 -10.91
C SER A 49 2.07 -2.44 -11.37
N GLY A 50 0.77 -2.31 -11.51
CA GLY A 50 -0.08 -3.37 -12.02
C GLY A 50 -1.45 -2.82 -12.37
N ALA A 51 -2.28 -3.66 -13.01
CA ALA A 51 -3.58 -3.22 -13.49
C ALA A 51 -4.56 -4.39 -13.52
N GLU A 52 -5.86 -4.06 -13.50
CA GLU A 52 -6.94 -5.03 -13.62
C GLU A 52 -8.03 -4.43 -14.51
N LYS A 53 -8.67 -5.29 -15.29
CA LYS A 53 -9.72 -4.84 -16.24
C LYS A 53 -11.00 -4.39 -15.55
N ALA A 54 -11.32 -4.99 -14.41
CA ALA A 54 -12.57 -4.72 -13.70
C ALA A 54 -12.29 -4.70 -12.21
N THR A 55 -12.25 -3.50 -11.63
CA THR A 55 -11.89 -3.32 -10.23
C THR A 55 -12.52 -2.04 -9.69
N THR A 56 -12.06 -1.60 -8.53
CA THR A 56 -12.52 -0.35 -7.90
C THR A 56 -11.33 0.45 -7.42
N ASN A 57 -11.54 1.74 -7.15
CA ASN A 57 -10.52 2.59 -6.54
C ASN A 57 -9.96 1.94 -5.27
N ASN A 58 -10.84 1.52 -4.37
CA ASN A 58 -10.43 0.97 -3.08
C ASN A 58 -9.62 -0.30 -3.23
N ARG A 59 -10.00 -1.17 -4.16
CA ARG A 59 -9.23 -2.40 -4.40
C ARG A 59 -7.83 -2.10 -4.91
N MET A 60 -7.69 -1.11 -5.79
CA MET A 60 -6.37 -0.73 -6.32
C MET A 60 -5.49 -0.09 -5.25
N GLU A 61 -6.07 0.71 -4.37
CA GLU A 61 -5.32 1.29 -3.25
C GLU A 61 -4.82 0.20 -2.29
N LEU A 62 -5.67 -0.76 -1.97
CA LEU A 62 -5.26 -1.89 -1.12
C LEU A 62 -4.19 -2.73 -1.79
N THR A 63 -4.34 -2.98 -3.08
CA THR A 63 -3.38 -3.80 -3.83
C THR A 63 -2.00 -3.14 -3.86
N ALA A 64 -1.96 -1.82 -4.08
CA ALA A 64 -0.69 -1.10 -4.10
C ALA A 64 0.06 -1.25 -2.77
N ALA A 65 -0.64 -1.04 -1.66
CA ALA A 65 -0.02 -1.15 -0.33
C ALA A 65 0.44 -2.58 -0.05
N ALA A 66 -0.40 -3.57 -0.34
CA ALA A 66 -0.07 -4.97 -0.10
C ALA A 66 1.12 -5.41 -0.95
N ALA A 67 1.12 -5.09 -2.24
CA ALA A 67 2.19 -5.48 -3.15
C ALA A 67 3.53 -4.85 -2.74
N ALA A 68 3.50 -3.59 -2.32
CA ALA A 68 4.72 -2.90 -1.88
C ALA A 68 5.33 -3.59 -0.64
N LEU A 69 4.50 -3.91 0.34
CA LEU A 69 4.98 -4.58 1.54
C LEU A 69 5.45 -6.01 1.26
N GLU A 70 4.77 -6.71 0.35
CA GLU A 70 5.17 -8.07 -0.05
C GLU A 70 6.51 -8.09 -0.78
N ALA A 71 6.93 -6.97 -1.37
CA ALA A 71 8.22 -6.88 -2.05
C ALA A 71 9.40 -6.86 -1.08
N LEU A 72 9.15 -6.58 0.19
CA LEU A 72 10.20 -6.56 1.22
C LEU A 72 10.48 -7.99 1.66
N LYS A 73 11.74 -8.39 1.61
CA LYS A 73 12.14 -9.78 1.85
C LYS A 73 12.52 -10.07 3.29
N ARG A 74 12.62 -9.04 4.12
CA ARG A 74 12.99 -9.15 5.52
C ARG A 74 12.12 -8.23 6.36
N PRO A 75 11.98 -8.50 7.66
CA PRO A 75 11.31 -7.54 8.55
C PRO A 75 11.98 -6.17 8.47
N CYS A 76 11.18 -5.15 8.25
CA CYS A 76 11.66 -3.78 8.06
C CYS A 76 10.86 -2.80 8.90
N ARG A 77 11.50 -1.67 9.21
CA ARG A 77 10.76 -0.46 9.56
C ARG A 77 10.34 0.19 8.27
N VAL A 78 9.08 0.58 8.17
CA VAL A 78 8.49 1.10 6.95
C VAL A 78 7.72 2.38 7.26
N VAL A 79 7.89 3.40 6.43
CA VAL A 79 7.00 4.55 6.41
C VAL A 79 6.25 4.50 5.09
N LEU A 80 4.96 4.22 5.15
CA LEU A 80 4.13 4.06 3.96
C LEU A 80 3.14 5.21 3.84
N ARG A 81 3.19 5.90 2.70
CA ARG A 81 2.34 7.06 2.44
C ARG A 81 1.26 6.69 1.44
N THR A 82 0.02 7.04 1.79
CA THR A 82 -1.14 6.84 0.93
C THR A 82 -2.05 8.06 1.04
N ASP A 83 -2.76 8.39 -0.05
CA ASP A 83 -3.79 9.41 -0.01
C ASP A 83 -5.18 8.81 0.23
N SER A 84 -5.29 7.49 0.35
CA SER A 84 -6.54 6.79 0.51
C SER A 84 -7.06 6.89 1.95
N GLU A 85 -8.15 7.61 2.15
CA GLU A 85 -8.83 7.63 3.45
C GLU A 85 -9.39 6.26 3.80
N TYR A 86 -9.81 5.50 2.79
CA TYR A 86 -10.33 4.15 2.99
C TYR A 86 -9.28 3.24 3.62
N VAL A 87 -8.06 3.25 3.07
CA VAL A 87 -6.95 2.46 3.63
C VAL A 87 -6.62 2.95 5.04
N ARG A 88 -6.52 4.26 5.20
CA ARG A 88 -6.23 4.86 6.50
C ARG A 88 -7.23 4.42 7.56
N ASN A 89 -8.52 4.53 7.25
CA ASN A 89 -9.58 4.21 8.22
C ASN A 89 -9.61 2.72 8.56
N GLY A 90 -9.39 1.86 7.58
CA GLY A 90 -9.33 0.43 7.83
C GLY A 90 -8.18 0.07 8.77
N ILE A 91 -7.01 0.65 8.53
CA ILE A 91 -5.82 0.38 9.34
C ILE A 91 -5.96 0.97 10.75
N THR A 92 -6.49 2.19 10.88
CA THR A 92 -6.50 2.89 12.16
C THR A 92 -7.73 2.62 13.00
N ARG A 93 -8.85 2.23 12.38
CA ARG A 93 -10.13 2.14 13.09
C ARG A 93 -10.85 0.82 12.93
N TRP A 94 -10.91 0.27 11.71
CA TRP A 94 -11.91 -0.77 11.41
C TRP A 94 -11.40 -2.19 11.56
N HIS A 95 -10.13 -2.46 11.27
CA HIS A 95 -9.66 -3.84 11.14
C HIS A 95 -9.73 -4.64 12.44
N THR A 96 -9.52 -4.01 13.59
CA THR A 96 -9.59 -4.72 14.88
C THR A 96 -11.00 -5.25 15.13
N GLY A 97 -12.01 -4.45 14.80
CA GLY A 97 -13.39 -4.90 14.91
C GLY A 97 -13.72 -6.03 13.94
N TRP A 98 -13.20 -5.94 12.73
CA TRP A 98 -13.39 -7.01 11.74
C TRP A 98 -12.79 -8.34 12.20
N VAL A 99 -11.56 -8.31 12.70
CA VAL A 99 -10.90 -9.52 13.21
C VAL A 99 -11.70 -10.10 14.37
N ARG A 100 -12.17 -9.24 15.28
CA ARG A 100 -12.96 -9.67 16.45
C ARG A 100 -14.27 -10.31 16.03
N ARG A 101 -14.89 -9.83 14.94
CA ARG A 101 -16.17 -10.34 14.44
C ARG A 101 -16.01 -11.38 13.35
N ASN A 102 -14.84 -11.98 13.25
CA ASN A 102 -14.54 -13.01 12.25
C ASN A 102 -14.81 -12.49 10.83
N TRP A 103 -14.34 -11.26 10.54
CA TRP A 103 -14.44 -10.59 9.24
C TRP A 103 -15.86 -10.29 8.80
N ARG A 104 -16.69 -9.97 9.76
CA ARG A 104 -18.03 -9.49 9.50
C ARG A 104 -18.17 -8.04 9.99
N ASN A 105 -18.97 -7.26 9.28
CA ASN A 105 -19.25 -5.89 9.70
C ASN A 105 -20.29 -5.87 10.83
N ALA A 106 -20.67 -4.68 11.29
CA ALA A 106 -21.61 -4.55 12.40
C ALA A 106 -22.99 -5.12 12.08
N ALA A 107 -23.36 -5.14 10.79
CA ALA A 107 -24.64 -5.71 10.34
C ALA A 107 -24.59 -7.23 10.16
N GLY A 108 -23.42 -7.85 10.34
CA GLY A 108 -23.27 -9.29 10.20
C GLY A 108 -22.92 -9.76 8.80
N ASP A 109 -22.72 -8.83 7.86
CA ASP A 109 -22.34 -9.16 6.49
C ASP A 109 -20.81 -9.30 6.38
N PRO A 110 -20.32 -10.07 5.38
CA PRO A 110 -18.87 -10.14 5.14
C PRO A 110 -18.31 -8.75 4.87
N VAL A 111 -17.10 -8.49 5.38
CA VAL A 111 -16.42 -7.21 5.16
C VAL A 111 -16.11 -7.04 3.67
N ALA A 112 -16.45 -5.87 3.12
CA ALA A 112 -16.13 -5.57 1.73
C ALA A 112 -14.62 -5.61 1.51
N ASN A 113 -14.18 -6.18 0.39
CA ASN A 113 -12.76 -6.30 0.04
C ASN A 113 -11.97 -7.11 1.07
N MET A 114 -12.62 -8.02 1.75
CA MET A 114 -12.01 -8.85 2.80
C MET A 114 -10.73 -9.54 2.31
N ASP A 115 -10.74 -10.05 1.08
CA ASP A 115 -9.58 -10.71 0.49
C ASP A 115 -8.35 -9.81 0.49
N LEU A 116 -8.51 -8.57 0.06
CA LEU A 116 -7.40 -7.61 -0.01
C LEU A 116 -7.02 -7.06 1.35
N TRP A 117 -7.99 -6.86 2.24
CA TRP A 117 -7.69 -6.44 3.61
C TRP A 117 -6.86 -7.50 4.34
N ARG A 118 -7.24 -8.77 4.19
CA ARG A 118 -6.48 -9.87 4.81
C ARG A 118 -5.08 -9.96 4.22
N ARG A 119 -4.97 -9.81 2.91
CA ARG A 119 -3.66 -9.78 2.23
C ARG A 119 -2.79 -8.65 2.76
N LEU A 120 -3.36 -7.45 2.90
CA LEU A 120 -2.62 -6.29 3.38
C LEU A 120 -2.14 -6.48 4.82
N LEU A 121 -3.02 -6.94 5.70
CA LEU A 121 -2.66 -7.15 7.10
C LEU A 121 -1.58 -8.23 7.23
N GLU A 122 -1.67 -9.29 6.44
CA GLU A 122 -0.66 -10.34 6.44
C GLU A 122 0.68 -9.82 5.91
N ALA A 123 0.65 -9.01 4.86
CA ALA A 123 1.86 -8.42 4.29
C ALA A 123 2.53 -7.45 5.27
N ALA A 124 1.75 -6.75 6.09
CA ALA A 124 2.28 -5.79 7.06
C ALA A 124 2.82 -6.46 8.33
N LYS A 125 2.37 -7.67 8.63
CA LYS A 125 2.61 -8.34 9.91
C LYS A 125 4.10 -8.46 10.28
N PRO A 126 5.01 -8.82 9.38
CA PRO A 126 6.43 -8.93 9.74
C PRO A 126 7.14 -7.58 9.91
N HIS A 127 6.49 -6.47 9.59
CA HIS A 127 7.11 -5.16 9.56
C HIS A 127 6.57 -4.24 10.64
N GLN A 128 7.35 -3.20 10.95
CA GLN A 128 6.89 -2.08 11.77
C GLN A 128 6.50 -0.97 10.81
N VAL A 129 5.21 -0.83 10.53
CA VAL A 129 4.72 0.11 9.53
C VAL A 129 4.14 1.34 10.19
N GLU A 130 4.69 2.49 9.84
CA GLU A 130 4.09 3.78 10.15
C GLU A 130 3.28 4.20 8.92
N TRP A 131 1.99 4.37 9.10
CA TRP A 131 1.07 4.75 8.03
C TRP A 131 0.89 6.24 8.05
N LEU A 132 1.26 6.92 6.97
CA LEU A 132 1.08 8.36 6.84
C LEU A 132 0.07 8.65 5.76
N TRP A 133 -0.97 9.40 6.13
CA TRP A 133 -1.94 9.87 5.16
C TRP A 133 -1.45 11.18 4.57
N VAL A 134 -1.37 11.25 3.25
CA VAL A 134 -0.99 12.45 2.53
C VAL A 134 -2.17 12.90 1.67
N ARG A 135 -2.27 14.20 1.42
CA ARG A 135 -3.31 14.70 0.53
C ARG A 135 -2.92 14.43 -0.90
N GLY A 136 -3.86 13.90 -1.69
CA GLY A 136 -3.65 13.75 -3.12
C GLY A 136 -3.43 15.11 -3.76
N HIS A 137 -2.59 15.13 -4.80
CA HIS A 137 -2.31 16.34 -5.58
C HIS A 137 -1.73 17.47 -4.76
N SER A 138 -0.93 17.15 -3.75
CA SER A 138 -0.35 18.16 -2.84
C SER A 138 0.95 18.76 -3.37
N GLY A 139 1.39 18.39 -4.58
CA GLY A 139 2.64 18.86 -5.14
C GLY A 139 3.86 18.04 -4.73
N ASP A 140 3.65 16.95 -4.01
CA ASP A 140 4.72 16.03 -3.65
C ASP A 140 5.14 15.24 -4.90
N LEU A 141 6.40 15.33 -5.28
CA LEU A 141 6.93 14.69 -6.49
C LEU A 141 6.72 13.17 -6.45
N MET A 142 6.91 12.54 -5.30
CA MET A 142 6.76 11.09 -5.19
C MET A 142 5.29 10.68 -5.30
N ASN A 143 4.40 11.49 -4.75
CA ASN A 143 2.97 11.24 -4.86
C ASN A 143 2.52 11.35 -6.31
N ASP A 144 3.01 12.37 -7.03
CA ASP A 144 2.73 12.53 -8.45
C ASP A 144 3.28 11.36 -9.26
N ARG A 145 4.45 10.86 -8.87
CA ARG A 145 5.09 9.73 -9.57
C ARG A 145 4.28 8.45 -9.45
N VAL A 146 3.76 8.12 -8.27
CA VAL A 146 2.95 6.92 -8.12
C VAL A 146 1.58 7.08 -8.79
N ASP A 147 1.04 8.29 -8.80
CA ASP A 147 -0.17 8.57 -9.57
C ASP A 147 0.04 8.29 -11.05
N ALA A 148 1.17 8.75 -11.60
CA ALA A 148 1.51 8.50 -13.00
C ALA A 148 1.68 7.01 -13.30
N LEU A 149 2.33 6.27 -12.40
CA LEU A 149 2.49 4.82 -12.56
C LEU A 149 1.13 4.11 -12.58
N ALA A 150 0.24 4.47 -11.67
CA ALA A 150 -1.09 3.89 -11.60
C ALA A 150 -1.90 4.22 -12.85
N THR A 151 -1.82 5.45 -13.33
CA THR A 151 -2.55 5.90 -14.52
C THR A 151 -2.06 5.17 -15.78
N LEU A 152 -0.75 5.05 -15.95
CA LEU A 152 -0.18 4.32 -17.09
C LEU A 152 -0.60 2.86 -17.09
N ALA A 153 -0.55 2.21 -15.91
CA ALA A 153 -0.95 0.82 -15.79
C ALA A 153 -2.43 0.65 -16.15
N ARG A 154 -3.28 1.53 -15.64
CA ARG A 154 -4.72 1.49 -15.94
C ARG A 154 -5.01 1.62 -17.42
N ARG A 155 -4.31 2.54 -18.08
CA ARG A 155 -4.55 2.80 -19.51
C ARG A 155 -4.24 1.59 -20.38
N GLN A 156 -3.37 0.71 -19.94
CA GLN A 156 -3.06 -0.53 -20.65
C GLN A 156 -4.24 -1.50 -20.66
N MET A 157 -5.19 -1.32 -19.76
CA MET A 157 -6.38 -2.17 -19.66
C MET A 157 -7.56 -1.64 -20.46
N GLU A 158 -7.44 -0.46 -21.03
CA GLU A 158 -8.50 0.15 -21.83
C GLU A 158 -8.61 -0.44 -23.21
#